data_d4792ac19e1b6daa643c7e85b20e1933
#
_entry.id   d4792ac19e1b6daa643c7e85b20e1933
#
_cell.length_a   1.000
_cell.length_b   1.000
_cell.length_c   1.000
_cell.angle_alpha   90.00
_cell.angle_beta   90.00
_cell.angle_gamma   90.00
#
_symmetry.space_group_name_H-M   'P 1'
#
loop_
_entity.id
_entity.type
_entity.pdbx_description
1 polymer ?
#
loop_
_entity_poly.entity_id
_entity_poly.type
_entity_poly.pdbx_seq_one_letter_code
_entity_poly.pdbx_strand_id
1 'polypeptide(L)'
;MSCATRSTSNKNEILINSTLKVNVGNDYEMKITKIISDSRCPEGVTCVWAGEVQLELEIYKNQKIEKSETISINYKMLELNKQFFTKYISTNKKIKEILVLPTKKEGHNIELKDYVLKVEME
;
A
#
# COMPACT_ATOMS: atom_id res chain seq x y z
N MET A 1 -21.76 -21.18 -5.08
CA MET A 1 -21.10 -20.61 -5.23
C MET A 1 -20.71 -19.83 -5.19
N SER A 2 -20.49 -19.83 -5.24
CA SER A 2 -19.74 -19.11 -5.34
C SER A 2 -19.37 -18.27 -5.17
N CYS A 3 -19.26 -18.23 -5.26
CA CYS A 3 -18.62 -17.43 -5.28
C CYS A 3 -18.01 -16.79 -4.98
N ALA A 4 -17.82 -16.97 -5.03
CA ALA A 4 -17.00 -16.38 -4.89
C ALA A 4 -16.36 -15.83 -4.70
N THR A 5 -16.21 -15.86 -4.81
CA THR A 5 -15.38 -15.33 -4.72
C THR A 5 -14.74 -14.70 -4.50
N ARG A 6 -14.65 -14.54 -4.51
CA ARG A 6 -13.84 -13.84 -4.41
C ARG A 6 -13.17 -13.51 -3.77
N SER A 7 -13.10 -13.46 -3.64
CA SER A 7 -12.44 -13.02 -3.10
C SER A 7 -11.57 -13.23 -2.72
N THR A 8 -11.56 -13.61 -3.23
CA THR A 8 -10.82 -13.84 -2.79
C THR A 8 -10.15 -13.62 -1.95
N SER A 9 -10.61 -13.72 -1.74
CA SER A 9 -9.84 -12.88 -0.95
C SER A 9 -8.69 -13.56 -0.34
N ASN A 10 -7.60 -13.06 -0.66
CA ASN A 10 -6.37 -13.54 -0.11
C ASN A 10 -6.25 -12.99 1.32
N LYS A 11 -6.32 -13.85 2.31
CA LYS A 11 -6.24 -13.44 3.71
C LYS A 11 -4.86 -12.96 4.10
N ASN A 12 -3.88 -13.19 3.25
CA ASN A 12 -2.50 -12.85 3.55
C ASN A 12 -2.06 -11.54 2.95
N GLU A 13 -2.98 -10.77 2.42
CA GLU A 13 -2.62 -9.46 1.89
C GLU A 13 -3.73 -8.45 2.05
N ILE A 14 -3.33 -7.20 2.16
CA ILE A 14 -4.24 -6.06 2.27
C ILE A 14 -3.91 -5.15 1.11
N LEU A 15 -4.92 -4.75 0.36
CA LEU A 15 -4.77 -3.87 -0.80
C LEU A 15 -5.39 -2.52 -0.48
N ILE A 16 -4.56 -1.51 -0.30
CA ILE A 16 -5.02 -0.15 0.03
C ILE A 16 -5.00 0.66 -1.26
N ASN A 17 -6.10 1.32 -1.55
CA ASN A 17 -6.24 2.08 -2.79
C ASN A 17 -6.70 3.51 -2.51
N SER A 18 -6.95 4.27 -3.58
CA SER A 18 -7.33 5.68 -3.45
C SER A 18 -8.83 5.92 -3.66
N THR A 19 -9.57 4.89 -4.01
CA THR A 19 -10.99 5.06 -4.33
C THR A 19 -11.91 4.71 -3.18
N LEU A 20 -11.50 3.76 -2.34
CA LEU A 20 -12.31 3.29 -1.22
C LEU A 20 -11.46 3.16 0.03
N LYS A 21 -12.10 3.35 1.18
CA LYS A 21 -11.45 3.05 2.44
C LYS A 21 -11.34 1.55 2.59
N VAL A 22 -10.19 1.07 2.98
CA VAL A 22 -9.93 -0.36 3.13
C VAL A 22 -9.74 -0.68 4.60
N ASN A 23 -10.50 -1.64 5.10
CA ASN A 23 -10.38 -2.06 6.49
C ASN A 23 -9.06 -2.82 6.68
N VAL A 24 -8.25 -2.35 7.62
CA VAL A 24 -6.96 -2.99 7.90
C VAL A 24 -6.95 -3.68 9.27
N GLY A 25 -8.04 -3.61 10.02
CA GLY A 25 -8.16 -4.27 11.32
C GLY A 25 -8.33 -3.26 12.44
N ASN A 26 -8.73 -3.75 13.62
CA ASN A 26 -8.90 -2.92 14.83
C ASN A 26 -9.75 -1.67 14.61
N ASP A 27 -10.75 -1.77 13.73
CA ASP A 27 -11.63 -0.66 13.37
C ASP A 27 -10.94 0.46 12.60
N TYR A 28 -9.72 0.20 12.13
CA TYR A 28 -9.00 1.15 11.30
C TYR A 28 -9.24 0.90 9.82
N GLU A 29 -9.34 1.99 9.08
CA GLU A 29 -9.40 1.95 7.63
C GLU A 29 -8.34 2.87 7.08
N MET A 30 -7.86 2.58 5.89
CA MET A 30 -6.85 3.41 5.24
C MET A 30 -7.20 3.66 3.78
N LYS A 31 -6.74 4.79 3.29
CA LYS A 31 -6.96 5.18 1.91
C LYS A 31 -5.78 6.01 1.44
N ILE A 32 -5.33 5.78 0.20
CA ILE A 32 -4.30 6.62 -0.40
C ILE A 32 -4.98 7.89 -0.87
N THR A 33 -4.50 9.04 -0.40
CA THR A 33 -5.09 10.31 -0.80
C THR A 33 -4.25 11.07 -1.81
N LYS A 34 -2.96 10.75 -1.87
CA LYS A 34 -2.05 11.50 -2.73
C LYS A 34 -0.79 10.70 -3.00
N ILE A 35 -0.29 10.80 -4.20
CA ILE A 35 1.05 10.30 -4.53
C ILE A 35 1.93 11.53 -4.63
N ILE A 36 2.87 11.65 -3.72
CA ILE A 36 3.76 12.81 -3.66
C ILE A 36 4.83 12.70 -4.72
N SER A 37 5.40 11.51 -4.86
CA SER A 37 6.40 11.26 -5.89
C SER A 37 6.52 9.77 -6.15
N ASP A 38 6.94 9.43 -7.35
CA ASP A 38 7.18 8.05 -7.75
C ASP A 38 8.44 8.05 -8.59
N SER A 39 9.57 7.72 -7.97
CA SER A 39 10.86 7.71 -8.62
C SER A 39 11.38 6.29 -8.86
N ARG A 40 10.49 5.30 -8.83
CA ARG A 40 10.88 3.91 -9.07
C ARG A 40 11.49 3.74 -10.44
N CYS A 41 12.41 2.78 -10.55
CA CYS A 41 13.00 2.44 -11.83
C CYS A 41 11.96 1.72 -12.70
N PRO A 42 11.69 2.23 -13.92
CA PRO A 42 10.75 1.56 -14.81
C PRO A 42 11.21 0.17 -15.21
N GLU A 43 10.27 -0.70 -15.54
CA GLU A 43 10.60 -2.03 -16.06
C GLU A 43 11.43 -1.91 -17.34
N GLY A 44 12.39 -2.79 -17.46
CA GLY A 44 13.24 -2.84 -18.66
C GLY A 44 14.33 -1.78 -18.69
N VAL A 45 14.45 -0.96 -17.67
CA VAL A 45 15.46 0.09 -17.56
C VAL A 45 16.40 -0.25 -16.41
N THR A 46 17.70 -0.09 -16.65
CA THR A 46 18.69 -0.27 -15.59
C THR A 46 18.95 1.08 -14.94
N CYS A 47 18.70 1.16 -13.65
CA CYS A 47 18.87 2.39 -12.88
C CYS A 47 19.97 2.23 -11.84
N VAL A 48 20.56 3.36 -11.46
CA VAL A 48 21.60 3.35 -10.43
C VAL A 48 20.99 2.96 -9.07
N TRP A 49 19.78 3.42 -8.80
CA TRP A 49 19.04 3.03 -7.58
C TRP A 49 17.60 2.66 -7.92
N ALA A 50 17.02 1.93 -6.97
CA ALA A 50 15.67 1.44 -7.16
C ALA A 50 14.59 2.54 -7.07
N GLY A 51 14.93 3.66 -6.43
CA GLY A 51 13.97 4.73 -6.23
C GLY A 51 12.95 4.43 -5.14
N GLU A 52 11.89 5.24 -5.10
CA GLU A 52 10.87 5.08 -4.07
C GLU A 52 9.54 5.68 -4.53
N VAL A 53 8.49 5.33 -3.80
CA VAL A 53 7.19 6.00 -3.91
C VAL A 53 6.92 6.67 -2.59
N GLN A 54 6.64 7.98 -2.62
CA GLN A 54 6.16 8.70 -1.45
C GLN A 54 4.69 8.96 -1.63
N LEU A 55 3.91 8.58 -0.64
CA LEU A 55 2.47 8.75 -0.72
C LEU A 55 1.90 9.18 0.62
N GLU A 56 0.70 9.72 0.57
CA GLU A 56 -0.03 10.11 1.76
C GLU A 56 -1.18 9.15 1.98
N LEU A 57 -1.27 8.65 3.20
CA LEU A 57 -2.37 7.80 3.64
C LEU A 57 -3.21 8.54 4.64
N GLU A 58 -4.52 8.45 4.49
CA GLU A 58 -5.44 8.86 5.55
C GLU A 58 -5.81 7.63 6.34
N ILE A 59 -5.77 7.77 7.65
CA ILE A 59 -6.10 6.69 8.58
C ILE A 59 -7.39 7.07 9.29
N TYR A 60 -8.38 6.19 9.20
CA TYR A 60 -9.69 6.42 9.77
C TYR A 60 -9.95 5.42 10.90
N LYS A 61 -10.61 5.87 11.92
CA LYS A 61 -11.08 5.00 13.00
C LYS A 61 -12.55 5.31 13.23
N ASN A 62 -13.37 4.26 13.20
CA ASN A 62 -14.83 4.42 13.34
C ASN A 62 -15.36 5.42 12.33
N GLN A 63 -14.83 5.35 11.09
CA GLN A 63 -15.22 6.16 9.94
C GLN A 63 -14.87 7.65 10.05
N LYS A 64 -14.05 8.02 11.03
CA LYS A 64 -13.56 9.38 11.15
C LYS A 64 -12.06 9.43 10.89
N ILE A 65 -11.60 10.50 10.27
CA ILE A 65 -10.19 10.67 10.03
C ILE A 65 -9.47 10.83 11.37
N GLU A 66 -8.53 9.93 11.65
CA GLU A 66 -7.74 10.03 12.86
C GLU A 66 -6.46 10.80 12.58
N LYS A 67 -5.82 10.53 11.44
CA LYS A 67 -4.63 11.27 11.04
C LYS A 67 -4.27 10.99 9.60
N SER A 68 -3.38 11.80 9.08
CA SER A 68 -2.78 11.60 7.75
C SER A 68 -1.30 11.41 7.94
N GLU A 69 -0.72 10.45 7.21
CA GLU A 69 0.70 10.15 7.31
C GLU A 69 1.31 10.09 5.91
N THR A 70 2.49 10.67 5.78
CA THR A 70 3.28 10.55 4.56
C THR A 70 4.30 9.45 4.78
N ILE A 71 4.32 8.47 3.88
CA ILE A 71 5.27 7.37 4.01
C ILE A 71 6.03 7.19 2.71
N SER A 72 7.25 6.69 2.83
CA SER A 72 8.12 6.38 1.70
C SER A 72 8.24 4.87 1.60
N ILE A 73 7.91 4.33 0.44
CA ILE A 73 7.98 2.89 0.20
C ILE A 73 9.21 2.60 -0.66
N ASN A 74 10.20 1.97 -0.05
CA ASN A 74 11.39 1.50 -0.75
C ASN A 74 12.04 0.41 0.11
N TYR A 75 13.01 -0.29 -0.46
CA TYR A 75 13.58 -1.44 0.24
C TYR A 75 14.36 -1.05 1.50
N LYS A 76 14.90 0.16 1.55
CA LYS A 76 15.64 0.62 2.73
C LYS A 76 14.71 0.95 3.89
N MET A 77 13.47 1.30 3.59
CA MET A 77 12.50 1.69 4.59
C MET A 77 11.58 0.54 5.00
N LEU A 78 11.84 -0.65 4.49
CA LEU A 78 10.93 -1.79 4.70
C LEU A 78 10.63 -2.04 6.18
N GLU A 79 11.65 -2.04 7.03
CA GLU A 79 11.44 -2.31 8.45
C GLU A 79 10.59 -1.22 9.12
N LEU A 80 10.84 0.05 8.77
CA LEU A 80 10.04 1.14 9.30
C LEU A 80 8.60 1.07 8.80
N ASN A 81 8.44 0.72 7.53
CA ASN A 81 7.10 0.56 6.97
C ASN A 81 6.35 -0.58 7.66
N LYS A 82 7.03 -1.69 7.94
CA LYS A 82 6.43 -2.81 8.66
C LYS A 82 5.97 -2.38 10.05
N GLN A 83 6.80 -1.62 10.76
CA GLN A 83 6.46 -1.12 12.08
C GLN A 83 5.24 -0.21 12.02
N PHE A 84 5.18 0.66 11.02
CA PHE A 84 4.05 1.56 10.84
C PHE A 84 2.74 0.78 10.67
N PHE A 85 2.73 -0.18 9.74
CA PHE A 85 1.51 -0.93 9.47
C PHE A 85 1.14 -1.88 10.60
N THR A 86 2.13 -2.40 11.32
CA THR A 86 1.86 -3.29 12.44
C THR A 86 1.02 -2.62 13.53
N LYS A 87 1.11 -1.29 13.66
CA LYS A 87 0.32 -0.55 14.63
C LYS A 87 -1.18 -0.62 14.35
N TYR A 88 -1.55 -0.76 13.08
CA TYR A 88 -2.95 -0.65 12.66
C TYR A 88 -3.55 -1.97 12.22
N ILE A 89 -2.74 -2.84 11.65
CA ILE A 89 -3.23 -4.10 11.12
C ILE A 89 -3.39 -5.11 12.25
N SER A 90 -4.63 -5.60 12.40
CA SER A 90 -4.91 -6.61 13.42
C SER A 90 -4.67 -7.99 12.84
N THR A 91 -3.47 -8.52 13.07
CA THR A 91 -3.12 -9.85 12.58
C THR A 91 -2.06 -10.47 13.47
N ASN A 92 -2.06 -11.79 13.54
CA ASN A 92 -1.01 -12.54 14.22
C ASN A 92 0.13 -12.85 13.28
N LYS A 93 0.00 -12.48 12.02
CA LYS A 93 1.01 -12.78 11.01
C LYS A 93 1.97 -11.62 10.88
N LYS A 94 3.19 -11.94 10.54
CA LYS A 94 4.20 -10.92 10.29
C LYS A 94 4.01 -10.37 8.88
N ILE A 95 4.31 -9.09 8.72
CA ILE A 95 4.30 -8.48 7.40
C ILE A 95 5.54 -8.96 6.65
N LYS A 96 5.31 -9.53 5.49
CA LYS A 96 6.39 -10.07 4.67
C LYS A 96 6.94 -9.03 3.71
N GLU A 97 6.05 -8.30 3.05
CA GLU A 97 6.45 -7.38 2.00
C GLU A 97 5.43 -6.27 1.86
N ILE A 98 5.90 -5.11 1.43
CA ILE A 98 5.04 -3.96 1.15
C ILE A 98 5.41 -3.46 -0.23
N LEU A 99 4.44 -3.46 -1.14
CA LEU A 99 4.66 -3.10 -2.54
C LEU A 99 3.66 -2.07 -3.01
N VAL A 100 4.08 -1.27 -3.97
CA VAL A 100 3.17 -0.33 -4.64
C VAL A 100 2.96 -0.82 -6.06
N LEU A 101 1.70 -0.98 -6.43
CA LEU A 101 1.32 -1.45 -7.74
C LEU A 101 0.57 -0.34 -8.49
N PRO A 102 0.55 -0.34 -9.79
CA PRO A 102 1.25 -1.24 -10.69
C PRO A 102 2.74 -0.93 -10.75
N THR A 103 3.51 -1.82 -11.35
CA THR A 103 4.92 -1.55 -11.58
C THR A 103 5.03 -0.40 -12.58
N LYS A 104 6.10 0.38 -12.43
CA LYS A 104 6.32 1.53 -13.31
C LYS A 104 6.85 1.06 -14.66
N LYS A 105 6.34 1.67 -15.74
CA LYS A 105 6.80 1.38 -17.10
C LYS A 105 7.23 2.67 -17.75
N GLU A 106 8.32 2.61 -18.50
CA GLU A 106 8.84 3.77 -19.20
C GLU A 106 7.81 4.31 -20.18
N GLY A 107 7.61 5.62 -20.15
CA GLY A 107 6.67 6.26 -21.06
C GLY A 107 5.22 6.16 -20.64
N HIS A 108 4.92 5.56 -19.51
CA HIS A 108 3.55 5.44 -19.01
C HIS A 108 3.39 6.18 -17.69
N ASN A 109 2.33 6.93 -17.57
CA ASN A 109 1.98 7.61 -16.32
C ASN A 109 0.94 6.79 -15.59
N ILE A 110 1.12 6.69 -14.27
CA ILE A 110 0.17 6.00 -13.42
C ILE A 110 -0.71 7.05 -12.76
N GLU A 111 -2.01 6.91 -12.89
CA GLU A 111 -2.95 7.84 -12.27
C GLU A 111 -3.19 7.42 -10.82
N LEU A 112 -3.58 8.39 -9.99
CA LEU A 112 -3.83 8.12 -8.57
C LEU A 112 -4.79 6.95 -8.37
N LYS A 113 -5.84 6.89 -9.16
CA LYS A 113 -6.85 5.82 -9.03
C LYS A 113 -6.31 4.42 -9.30
N ASP A 114 -5.16 4.33 -9.97
CA ASP A 114 -4.56 3.05 -10.34
C ASP A 114 -3.54 2.55 -9.33
N TYR A 115 -3.15 3.39 -8.38
CA TYR A 115 -2.19 2.99 -7.37
C TYR A 115 -2.82 2.09 -6.32
N VAL A 116 -2.12 1.03 -5.96
CA VAL A 116 -2.53 0.14 -4.89
C VAL A 116 -1.31 -0.14 -4.02
N LEU A 117 -1.46 0.02 -2.72
CA LEU A 117 -0.43 -0.33 -1.77
C LEU A 117 -0.76 -1.71 -1.23
N LYS A 118 0.08 -2.67 -1.55
CA LYS A 118 -0.13 -4.06 -1.16
C LYS A 118 0.73 -4.37 0.06
N VAL A 119 0.10 -4.78 1.13
CA VAL A 119 0.78 -5.24 2.34
C VAL A 119 0.60 -6.75 2.40
N GLU A 120 1.68 -7.48 2.18
CA GLU A 120 1.65 -8.94 2.14
C GLU A 120 2.16 -9.49 3.46
N MET A 121 1.45 -10.48 3.99
CA MET A 121 1.78 -11.11 5.26
C MET A 121 2.14 -12.56 5.07
N GLU A 122 2.91 -13.09 6.00
CA GLU A 122 3.31 -14.50 5.96
C GLU A 122 2.16 -15.46 6.25
#